data_e3438000143d8f2b14a446060b3a591f
#
_entry.id   e3438000143d8f2b14a446060b3a591f
#
_cell.length_a   1.000
_cell.length_b   1.000
_cell.length_c   1.000
_cell.angle_alpha   90.00
_cell.angle_beta   90.00
_cell.angle_gamma   90.00
#
_symmetry.space_group_name_H-M   'P 1'
#
loop_
_entity.id
_entity.type
_entity.pdbx_description
1 polymer ?
#
loop_
_entity_poly.entity_id
_entity_poly.type
_entity_poly.pdbx_seq_one_letter_code
_entity_poly.pdbx_strand_id
1 'polypeptide(L)'
;AQCLVGSEMCIRDRTMLVVLLVATPLIRFLPVPVLTAIVVNALIGATEFGIARRLWRVNRVELGIFTGAFFGVLLLGAIKGVLVGMVLSFIDVLMRAAAPQRTFLGTLPGKAGFFPIDRVSGVQALPHIVLYRFSGSLFFANIRRFQEDIEGAVQPDTQAVIVDGSAIVSVDITACDRLVVLNRKLRAQGVRFYLTEHIGEVNDQLRHFEAGELIESGAVRRTIQGLSLIHISE
;
A
#
# COMPACT_ATOMS: atom_id res chain seq x y z
N ALA A 1 -33.06 6.76 7.83
CA ALA A 1 -31.74 6.69 8.48
C ALA A 1 -31.20 8.07 8.91
N GLN A 2 -31.42 9.11 8.12
CA GLN A 2 -30.98 10.48 8.46
C GLN A 2 -31.73 11.11 9.66
N CYS A 3 -32.96 10.72 9.92
CA CYS A 3 -33.71 11.19 11.10
C CYS A 3 -33.22 10.63 12.44
N LEU A 4 -32.65 9.42 12.45
CA LEU A 4 -32.15 8.77 13.68
C LEU A 4 -30.82 9.39 14.16
N VAL A 5 -29.90 9.72 13.25
CA VAL A 5 -28.61 10.34 13.59
C VAL A 5 -28.80 11.76 14.12
N GLY A 6 -29.77 12.53 13.59
CA GLY A 6 -30.07 13.86 14.06
C GLY A 6 -30.73 13.88 15.46
N SER A 7 -31.53 12.89 15.81
CA SER A 7 -32.21 12.80 17.12
C SER A 7 -31.21 12.41 18.24
N GLU A 8 -30.25 11.54 18.00
CA GLU A 8 -29.24 11.18 19.00
C GLU A 8 -28.30 12.34 19.32
N MET A 9 -27.88 13.13 18.32
CA MET A 9 -27.09 14.33 18.57
C MET A 9 -27.91 15.39 19.38
N CYS A 10 -29.16 15.62 19.02
CA CYS A 10 -30.02 16.56 19.76
C CYS A 10 -30.29 16.13 21.21
N ILE A 11 -30.44 14.81 21.45
CA ILE A 11 -30.65 14.29 22.82
C ILE A 11 -29.34 14.43 23.62
N ARG A 12 -28.21 14.13 23.02
CA ARG A 12 -26.87 14.27 23.62
C ARG A 12 -26.57 15.72 23.98
N ASP A 13 -26.84 16.69 23.07
CA ASP A 13 -26.58 18.09 23.29
C ASP A 13 -27.55 18.68 24.36
N ARG A 14 -28.81 18.29 24.35
CA ARG A 14 -29.78 18.67 25.40
C ARG A 14 -29.39 18.11 26.76
N THR A 15 -28.96 16.84 26.81
CA THR A 15 -28.52 16.24 28.07
C THR A 15 -27.26 16.92 28.59
N MET A 16 -26.30 17.24 27.72
CA MET A 16 -25.13 18.02 28.08
C MET A 16 -25.46 19.40 28.58
N LEU A 17 -26.41 20.10 27.94
CA LEU A 17 -26.86 21.43 28.37
C LEU A 17 -27.51 21.37 29.76
N VAL A 18 -28.39 20.40 30.02
CA VAL A 18 -29.04 20.21 31.33
C VAL A 18 -28.00 19.88 32.40
N VAL A 19 -27.08 18.96 32.09
CA VAL A 19 -25.96 18.59 33.02
C VAL A 19 -25.11 19.82 33.32
N LEU A 20 -24.73 20.62 32.32
CA LEU A 20 -23.96 21.84 32.53
C LEU A 20 -24.71 22.86 33.43
N LEU A 21 -26.00 23.08 33.22
CA LEU A 21 -26.76 24.03 34.00
C LEU A 21 -27.00 23.59 35.44
N VAL A 22 -27.25 22.27 35.67
CA VAL A 22 -27.54 21.71 36.99
C VAL A 22 -26.29 21.35 37.76
N ALA A 23 -25.27 20.79 37.09
CA ALA A 23 -24.06 20.31 37.75
C ALA A 23 -23.04 21.44 38.00
N THR A 24 -23.03 22.53 37.23
CA THR A 24 -22.08 23.64 37.43
C THR A 24 -22.08 24.20 38.82
N PRO A 25 -23.22 24.54 39.45
CA PRO A 25 -23.24 25.05 40.83
C PRO A 25 -22.77 24.00 41.86
N LEU A 26 -22.95 22.68 41.56
CA LEU A 26 -22.50 21.60 42.42
C LEU A 26 -20.99 21.39 42.33
N ILE A 27 -20.44 21.47 41.10
CA ILE A 27 -19.01 21.33 40.82
C ILE A 27 -18.19 22.48 41.44
N ARG A 28 -18.78 23.67 41.59
CA ARG A 28 -18.11 24.83 42.21
C ARG A 28 -17.65 24.58 43.62
N PHE A 29 -18.29 23.67 44.35
CA PHE A 29 -17.89 23.31 45.72
C PHE A 29 -16.81 22.20 45.75
N LEU A 30 -16.46 21.59 44.64
CA LEU A 30 -15.40 20.57 44.61
C LEU A 30 -14.00 21.21 44.72
N PRO A 31 -13.16 20.76 45.64
CA PRO A 31 -11.76 21.18 45.71
C PRO A 31 -11.03 20.80 44.43
N VAL A 32 -10.15 21.67 43.92
CA VAL A 32 -9.34 21.44 42.74
C VAL A 32 -8.60 20.08 42.74
N PRO A 33 -8.05 19.61 43.87
CA PRO A 33 -7.42 18.28 43.91
C PRO A 33 -8.32 17.10 43.60
N VAL A 34 -9.62 17.20 43.93
CA VAL A 34 -10.61 16.16 43.63
C VAL A 34 -10.91 16.11 42.12
N LEU A 35 -11.06 17.27 41.48
CA LEU A 35 -11.24 17.37 40.03
C LEU A 35 -10.02 16.79 39.31
N THR A 36 -8.81 17.13 39.76
CA THR A 36 -7.58 16.59 39.19
C THR A 36 -7.51 15.07 39.34
N ALA A 37 -7.87 14.53 40.51
CA ALA A 37 -7.89 13.08 40.73
C ALA A 37 -8.88 12.35 39.82
N ILE A 38 -10.07 12.91 39.58
CA ILE A 38 -11.08 12.38 38.68
C ILE A 38 -10.52 12.33 37.23
N VAL A 39 -9.91 13.43 36.78
CA VAL A 39 -9.33 13.51 35.43
C VAL A 39 -8.19 12.53 35.28
N VAL A 40 -7.28 12.44 36.25
CA VAL A 40 -6.16 11.48 36.21
C VAL A 40 -6.67 10.04 36.15
N ASN A 41 -7.67 9.70 37.00
CA ASN A 41 -8.26 8.36 37.00
C ASN A 41 -8.94 8.01 35.66
N ALA A 42 -9.66 8.98 35.08
CA ALA A 42 -10.27 8.83 33.77
C ALA A 42 -9.23 8.63 32.65
N LEU A 43 -8.11 9.39 32.69
CA LEU A 43 -7.00 9.24 31.74
C LEU A 43 -6.30 7.90 31.86
N ILE A 44 -6.07 7.41 33.09
CA ILE A 44 -5.48 6.07 33.33
C ILE A 44 -6.41 4.98 32.76
N GLY A 45 -7.72 5.11 33.00
CA GLY A 45 -8.71 4.17 32.48
C GLY A 45 -8.84 4.18 30.94
N ALA A 46 -8.63 5.35 30.31
CA ALA A 46 -8.64 5.52 28.85
C ALA A 46 -7.31 5.09 28.20
N THR A 47 -6.24 4.95 28.95
CA THR A 47 -4.91 4.61 28.41
C THR A 47 -4.79 3.11 28.22
N GLU A 48 -4.75 2.68 26.96
CA GLU A 48 -4.56 1.27 26.58
C GLU A 48 -3.06 0.90 26.53
N PHE A 49 -2.44 0.65 27.65
CA PHE A 49 -1.02 0.22 27.73
C PHE A 49 -0.72 -1.06 26.92
N GLY A 50 -1.75 -1.88 26.67
CA GLY A 50 -1.65 -3.09 25.86
C GLY A 50 -1.24 -2.85 24.40
N ILE A 51 -1.62 -1.71 23.84
CA ILE A 51 -1.31 -1.33 22.45
C ILE A 51 0.21 -1.17 22.28
N ALA A 52 0.87 -0.44 23.14
CA ALA A 52 2.33 -0.22 23.07
C ALA A 52 3.11 -1.55 23.14
N ARG A 53 2.68 -2.47 24.02
CA ARG A 53 3.28 -3.80 24.13
C ARG A 53 3.03 -4.68 22.91
N ARG A 54 1.86 -4.56 22.28
CA ARG A 54 1.51 -5.26 21.05
C ARG A 54 2.33 -4.74 19.89
N LEU A 55 2.44 -3.42 19.72
CA LEU A 55 3.25 -2.77 18.69
C LEU A 55 4.72 -3.16 18.76
N TRP A 56 5.27 -3.26 19.97
CA TRP A 56 6.65 -3.72 20.18
C TRP A 56 6.92 -5.10 19.55
N ARG A 57 5.95 -6.00 19.60
CA ARG A 57 6.10 -7.37 19.09
C ARG A 57 5.79 -7.50 17.61
N VAL A 58 4.86 -6.69 17.09
CA VAL A 58 4.29 -6.87 15.76
C VAL A 58 4.95 -5.94 14.74
N ASN A 59 5.13 -4.67 15.07
CA ASN A 59 5.63 -3.68 14.11
C ASN A 59 6.42 -2.57 14.79
N ARG A 60 7.74 -2.64 14.64
CA ARG A 60 8.67 -1.66 15.23
C ARG A 60 8.55 -0.27 14.61
N VAL A 61 8.14 -0.19 13.33
CA VAL A 61 7.96 1.10 12.65
C VAL A 61 6.76 1.85 13.23
N GLU A 62 5.64 1.16 13.40
CA GLU A 62 4.44 1.74 14.03
C GLU A 62 4.70 2.14 15.49
N LEU A 63 5.51 1.34 16.22
CA LEU A 63 5.95 1.74 17.55
C LEU A 63 6.79 3.02 17.51
N GLY A 64 7.68 3.18 16.54
CA GLY A 64 8.47 4.40 16.35
C GLY A 64 7.59 5.62 16.12
N ILE A 65 6.56 5.49 15.27
CA ILE A 65 5.58 6.55 15.01
C ILE A 65 4.79 6.89 16.27
N PHE A 66 4.30 5.86 16.98
CA PHE A 66 3.58 6.04 18.24
C PHE A 66 4.45 6.77 19.29
N THR A 67 5.68 6.35 19.46
CA THR A 67 6.61 6.96 20.41
C THR A 67 6.97 8.39 20.00
N GLY A 68 7.20 8.62 18.72
CA GLY A 68 7.47 9.95 18.17
C GLY A 68 6.30 10.92 18.37
N ALA A 69 5.07 10.47 18.13
CA ALA A 69 3.86 11.25 18.37
C ALA A 69 3.67 11.54 19.88
N PHE A 70 3.89 10.53 20.73
CA PHE A 70 3.77 10.67 22.18
C PHE A 70 4.75 11.71 22.75
N PHE A 71 6.03 11.63 22.41
CA PHE A 71 7.01 12.61 22.82
C PHE A 71 6.79 13.97 22.15
N GLY A 72 6.29 13.97 20.91
CA GLY A 72 5.88 15.19 20.23
C GLY A 72 4.81 15.95 21.01
N VAL A 73 3.79 15.25 21.51
CA VAL A 73 2.72 15.87 22.35
C VAL A 73 3.28 16.36 23.68
N LEU A 74 4.13 15.59 24.33
CA LEU A 74 4.73 15.94 25.62
C LEU A 74 5.64 17.19 25.56
N LEU A 75 6.46 17.29 24.53
CA LEU A 75 7.49 18.34 24.43
C LEU A 75 7.01 19.59 23.68
N LEU A 76 6.17 19.43 22.67
CA LEU A 76 5.74 20.50 21.76
C LEU A 76 4.29 20.96 22.04
N GLY A 77 3.57 20.24 22.90
CA GLY A 77 2.16 20.44 23.17
C GLY A 77 1.24 19.69 22.19
N ALA A 78 -0.06 19.63 22.53
CA ALA A 78 -1.03 18.77 21.85
C ALA A 78 -1.12 19.03 20.32
N ILE A 79 -1.24 20.29 19.91
CA ILE A 79 -1.43 20.65 18.48
C ILE A 79 -0.21 20.27 17.66
N LYS A 80 0.99 20.66 18.09
CA LYS A 80 2.22 20.36 17.36
C LYS A 80 2.57 18.88 17.40
N GLY A 81 2.28 18.19 18.50
CA GLY A 81 2.49 16.75 18.63
C GLY A 81 1.61 15.93 17.71
N VAL A 82 0.33 16.29 17.57
CA VAL A 82 -0.59 15.65 16.60
C VAL A 82 -0.10 15.90 15.17
N LEU A 83 0.39 17.09 14.85
CA LEU A 83 0.94 17.39 13.52
C LEU A 83 2.16 16.50 13.20
N VAL A 84 3.07 16.34 14.16
CA VAL A 84 4.22 15.43 14.04
C VAL A 84 3.77 13.99 13.81
N GLY A 85 2.79 13.50 14.59
CA GLY A 85 2.22 12.17 14.42
C GLY A 85 1.60 11.96 13.03
N MET A 86 0.88 12.97 12.52
CA MET A 86 0.27 12.94 11.20
C MET A 86 1.34 12.85 10.10
N VAL A 87 2.38 13.67 10.18
CA VAL A 87 3.48 13.65 9.19
C VAL A 87 4.20 12.30 9.20
N LEU A 88 4.52 11.77 10.38
CA LEU A 88 5.17 10.45 10.50
C LEU A 88 4.29 9.32 9.93
N SER A 89 2.99 9.35 10.21
CA SER A 89 2.03 8.37 9.67
C SER A 89 1.91 8.49 8.15
N PHE A 90 1.91 9.70 7.61
CA PHE A 90 1.88 9.92 6.16
C PHE A 90 3.14 9.36 5.47
N ILE A 91 4.32 9.60 6.06
CA ILE A 91 5.58 9.04 5.57
C ILE A 91 5.53 7.51 5.57
N ASP A 92 5.02 6.86 6.61
CA ASP A 92 4.89 5.40 6.68
C ASP A 92 3.99 4.85 5.57
N VAL A 93 2.82 5.47 5.36
CA VAL A 93 1.90 5.08 4.27
C VAL A 93 2.58 5.22 2.91
N LEU A 94 3.29 6.32 2.68
CA LEU A 94 4.01 6.53 1.43
C LEU A 94 5.14 5.51 1.23
N MET A 95 5.89 5.19 2.27
CA MET A 95 6.94 4.17 2.21
C MET A 95 6.38 2.77 1.93
N ARG A 96 5.26 2.40 2.53
CA ARG A 96 4.57 1.13 2.24
C ARG A 96 4.08 1.07 0.80
N ALA A 97 3.49 2.14 0.29
CA ALA A 97 3.07 2.24 -1.10
C ALA A 97 4.24 2.18 -2.08
N ALA A 98 5.39 2.78 -1.73
CA ALA A 98 6.60 2.77 -2.54
C ALA A 98 7.32 1.41 -2.57
N ALA A 99 7.04 0.51 -1.62
CA ALA A 99 7.63 -0.81 -1.53
C ALA A 99 6.57 -1.93 -1.49
N PRO A 100 5.74 -2.08 -2.55
CA PRO A 100 4.72 -3.11 -2.61
C PRO A 100 5.34 -4.50 -2.67
N GLN A 101 4.52 -5.52 -2.44
CA GLN A 101 4.96 -6.91 -2.57
C GLN A 101 5.25 -7.22 -4.04
N ARG A 102 6.35 -7.90 -4.27
CA ARG A 102 6.87 -8.26 -5.58
C ARG A 102 7.53 -9.63 -5.51
N THR A 103 7.36 -10.44 -6.53
CA THR A 103 7.90 -11.79 -6.56
C THR A 103 8.06 -12.29 -7.99
N PHE A 104 9.05 -13.14 -8.20
CA PHE A 104 9.17 -13.91 -9.42
C PHE A 104 8.32 -15.17 -9.32
N LEU A 105 7.69 -15.52 -10.43
CA LEU A 105 6.81 -16.68 -10.51
C LEU A 105 7.46 -17.77 -11.36
N GLY A 106 7.11 -18.99 -11.02
CA GLY A 106 7.52 -20.17 -11.78
C GLY A 106 6.40 -21.21 -11.81
N THR A 107 6.68 -22.34 -12.42
CA THR A 107 5.75 -23.49 -12.52
C THR A 107 6.12 -24.57 -11.52
N LEU A 108 5.10 -25.28 -11.04
CA LEU A 108 5.28 -26.47 -10.20
C LEU A 108 4.89 -27.71 -11.00
N PRO A 109 5.78 -28.71 -11.17
CA PRO A 109 5.44 -29.95 -11.89
C PRO A 109 4.17 -30.60 -11.31
N GLY A 110 3.22 -30.90 -12.19
CA GLY A 110 1.95 -31.55 -11.82
C GLY A 110 0.87 -30.62 -11.25
N LYS A 111 1.08 -29.30 -11.18
CA LYS A 111 0.06 -28.34 -10.79
C LYS A 111 -0.09 -27.24 -11.82
N ALA A 112 -1.32 -26.96 -12.22
CA ALA A 112 -1.62 -25.82 -13.10
C ALA A 112 -1.47 -24.48 -12.33
N GLY A 113 -0.90 -23.46 -12.99
CA GLY A 113 -0.74 -22.11 -12.46
C GLY A 113 0.70 -21.71 -12.18
N PHE A 114 0.85 -20.44 -11.79
CA PHE A 114 2.16 -19.84 -11.49
C PHE A 114 2.29 -19.56 -10.00
N PHE A 115 3.40 -19.99 -9.43
CA PHE A 115 3.66 -19.96 -7.99
C PHE A 115 4.88 -19.11 -7.67
N PRO A 116 4.89 -18.39 -6.52
CA PRO A 116 6.06 -17.63 -6.07
C PRO A 116 7.26 -18.55 -5.83
N ILE A 117 8.40 -18.24 -6.45
CA ILE A 117 9.62 -19.04 -6.34
C ILE A 117 10.18 -19.02 -4.91
N ASP A 118 10.07 -17.88 -4.24
CA ASP A 118 10.58 -17.63 -2.89
C ASP A 118 9.69 -18.18 -1.76
N ARG A 119 8.44 -18.59 -2.05
CA ARG A 119 7.49 -19.05 -1.02
C ARG A 119 7.10 -20.51 -1.11
N VAL A 120 7.25 -21.11 -2.28
CA VAL A 120 6.80 -22.49 -2.53
C VAL A 120 7.98 -23.35 -2.95
N SER A 121 8.29 -24.38 -2.17
CA SER A 121 9.38 -25.31 -2.48
C SER A 121 9.06 -26.14 -3.73
N GLY A 122 10.06 -26.33 -4.58
CA GLY A 122 9.93 -27.13 -5.81
C GLY A 122 9.40 -26.36 -7.02
N VAL A 123 9.14 -25.07 -6.91
CA VAL A 123 8.81 -24.22 -8.05
C VAL A 123 10.07 -24.00 -8.89
N GLN A 124 9.94 -24.19 -10.19
CA GLN A 124 11.01 -23.99 -11.16
C GLN A 124 10.73 -22.73 -11.99
N ALA A 125 11.76 -21.92 -12.23
CA ALA A 125 11.67 -20.81 -13.16
C ALA A 125 11.39 -21.33 -14.57
N LEU A 126 10.65 -20.57 -15.37
CA LEU A 126 10.45 -20.92 -16.78
C LEU A 126 11.77 -20.70 -17.57
N PRO A 127 12.15 -21.63 -18.43
CA PRO A 127 13.32 -21.45 -19.28
C PRO A 127 13.10 -20.25 -20.22
N HIS A 128 14.10 -19.38 -20.36
CA HIS A 128 14.10 -18.20 -21.25
C HIS A 128 13.02 -17.15 -20.99
N ILE A 129 12.18 -17.31 -19.93
CA ILE A 129 11.08 -16.40 -19.62
C ILE A 129 11.19 -15.93 -18.17
N VAL A 130 11.20 -14.61 -17.98
CA VAL A 130 11.07 -13.99 -16.66
C VAL A 130 9.60 -13.68 -16.41
N LEU A 131 8.99 -14.35 -15.45
CA LEU A 131 7.62 -14.08 -15.02
C LEU A 131 7.65 -13.35 -13.68
N TYR A 132 7.16 -12.11 -13.67
CA TYR A 132 7.25 -11.21 -12.54
C TYR A 132 5.87 -10.71 -12.13
N ARG A 133 5.54 -10.74 -10.85
CA ARG A 133 4.31 -10.20 -10.28
C ARG A 133 4.63 -9.00 -9.40
N PHE A 134 3.91 -7.92 -9.65
CA PHE A 134 3.97 -6.70 -8.88
C PHE A 134 2.60 -6.41 -8.27
N SER A 135 2.53 -6.27 -6.94
CA SER A 135 1.27 -6.18 -6.21
C SER A 135 1.04 -4.77 -5.67
N GLY A 136 0.63 -3.87 -6.54
CA GLY A 136 0.31 -2.48 -6.18
C GLY A 136 0.25 -1.58 -7.41
N SER A 137 -0.25 -0.36 -7.23
CA SER A 137 -0.23 0.67 -8.27
C SER A 137 1.20 1.04 -8.65
N LEU A 138 1.44 1.28 -9.94
CA LEU A 138 2.73 1.77 -10.45
C LEU A 138 2.72 3.30 -10.48
N PHE A 139 3.66 3.92 -9.78
CA PHE A 139 3.78 5.37 -9.71
C PHE A 139 5.23 5.81 -9.51
N PHE A 140 5.47 7.12 -9.54
CA PHE A 140 6.80 7.72 -9.52
C PHE A 140 7.74 7.17 -8.43
N ALA A 141 7.20 6.77 -7.27
CA ALA A 141 8.02 6.34 -6.14
C ALA A 141 8.46 4.87 -6.23
N ASN A 142 7.78 4.01 -7.00
CA ASN A 142 8.06 2.58 -7.07
C ASN A 142 8.46 2.07 -8.46
N ILE A 143 8.20 2.82 -9.53
CA ILE A 143 8.50 2.40 -10.90
C ILE A 143 10.00 2.13 -11.13
N ARG A 144 10.88 2.86 -10.47
CA ARG A 144 12.32 2.63 -10.56
C ARG A 144 12.69 1.23 -10.04
N ARG A 145 12.11 0.82 -8.91
CA ARG A 145 12.33 -0.50 -8.34
C ARG A 145 11.80 -1.61 -9.23
N PHE A 146 10.63 -1.38 -9.83
CA PHE A 146 10.06 -2.27 -10.82
C PHE A 146 11.00 -2.48 -12.01
N GLN A 147 11.61 -1.40 -12.54
CA GLN A 147 12.58 -1.49 -13.61
C GLN A 147 13.85 -2.25 -13.19
N GLU A 148 14.41 -1.90 -12.03
CA GLU A 148 15.63 -2.53 -11.50
C GLU A 148 15.45 -4.05 -11.30
N ASP A 149 14.28 -4.50 -10.81
CA ASP A 149 13.98 -5.92 -10.65
C ASP A 149 13.93 -6.66 -11.99
N ILE A 150 13.27 -6.07 -12.99
CA ILE A 150 13.17 -6.66 -14.33
C ILE A 150 14.54 -6.69 -15.01
N GLU A 151 15.26 -5.57 -15.01
CA GLU A 151 16.57 -5.48 -15.63
C GLU A 151 17.60 -6.43 -14.98
N GLY A 152 17.51 -6.58 -13.65
CA GLY A 152 18.38 -7.50 -12.91
C GLY A 152 18.05 -8.98 -13.11
N ALA A 153 16.82 -9.30 -13.54
CA ALA A 153 16.39 -10.66 -13.80
C ALA A 153 16.65 -11.14 -15.24
N VAL A 154 16.87 -10.21 -16.18
CA VAL A 154 17.15 -10.54 -17.58
C VAL A 154 18.55 -11.11 -17.71
N GLN A 155 18.63 -12.30 -18.28
CA GLN A 155 19.88 -13.02 -18.60
C GLN A 155 20.11 -13.03 -20.13
N PRO A 156 21.32 -13.36 -20.61
CA PRO A 156 21.62 -13.37 -22.05
C PRO A 156 20.74 -14.31 -22.88
N ASP A 157 20.17 -15.32 -22.27
CA ASP A 157 19.27 -16.30 -22.88
C ASP A 157 17.78 -15.96 -22.70
N THR A 158 17.46 -14.85 -22.03
CA THR A 158 16.07 -14.43 -21.82
C THR A 158 15.44 -13.94 -23.12
N GLN A 159 14.32 -14.53 -23.50
CA GLN A 159 13.56 -14.16 -24.69
C GLN A 159 12.36 -13.26 -24.40
N ALA A 160 11.77 -13.42 -23.21
CA ALA A 160 10.60 -12.64 -22.83
C ALA A 160 10.54 -12.33 -21.33
N VAL A 161 10.01 -11.15 -21.03
CA VAL A 161 9.61 -10.72 -19.68
C VAL A 161 8.10 -10.58 -19.67
N ILE A 162 7.43 -11.31 -18.80
CA ILE A 162 5.99 -11.27 -18.63
C ILE A 162 5.69 -10.73 -17.24
N VAL A 163 4.99 -9.61 -17.20
CA VAL A 163 4.53 -9.00 -15.95
C VAL A 163 3.08 -9.38 -15.71
N ASP A 164 2.84 -10.02 -14.59
CA ASP A 164 1.49 -10.24 -14.08
C ASP A 164 0.99 -8.95 -13.42
N GLY A 165 0.11 -8.27 -14.12
CA GLY A 165 -0.51 -7.02 -13.71
C GLY A 165 -1.84 -7.17 -12.97
N SER A 166 -2.23 -8.38 -12.55
CA SER A 166 -3.53 -8.64 -11.89
C SER A 166 -3.77 -7.78 -10.64
N ALA A 167 -2.71 -7.38 -9.97
CA ALA A 167 -2.74 -6.52 -8.79
C ALA A 167 -2.34 -5.06 -9.08
N ILE A 168 -2.09 -4.71 -10.35
CA ILE A 168 -1.82 -3.32 -10.75
C ILE A 168 -3.16 -2.67 -11.05
N VAL A 169 -3.60 -1.79 -10.15
CA VAL A 169 -4.91 -1.12 -10.27
C VAL A 169 -4.82 0.26 -10.91
N SER A 170 -3.65 0.88 -10.92
CA SER A 170 -3.45 2.17 -11.57
C SER A 170 -1.98 2.39 -11.95
N VAL A 171 -1.77 3.25 -12.95
CA VAL A 171 -0.44 3.65 -13.44
C VAL A 171 -0.43 5.16 -13.59
N ASP A 172 0.57 5.86 -13.02
CA ASP A 172 0.71 7.30 -13.23
C ASP A 172 1.52 7.64 -14.50
N ILE A 173 1.53 8.90 -14.89
CA ILE A 173 2.23 9.38 -16.10
C ILE A 173 3.73 9.03 -16.06
N THR A 174 4.38 9.21 -14.92
CA THR A 174 5.80 8.90 -14.76
C THR A 174 6.10 7.42 -14.94
N ALA A 175 5.21 6.57 -14.42
CA ALA A 175 5.34 5.12 -14.61
C ALA A 175 5.06 4.72 -16.07
N CYS A 176 4.08 5.34 -16.75
CA CYS A 176 3.84 5.13 -18.16
C CYS A 176 5.07 5.43 -19.02
N ASP A 177 5.69 6.60 -18.83
CA ASP A 177 6.92 6.98 -19.54
C ASP A 177 8.06 5.98 -19.30
N ARG A 178 8.22 5.56 -18.06
CA ARG A 178 9.24 4.57 -17.70
C ARG A 178 8.98 3.18 -18.26
N LEU A 179 7.72 2.76 -18.36
CA LEU A 179 7.36 1.50 -19.01
C LEU A 179 7.66 1.52 -20.51
N VAL A 180 7.41 2.65 -21.20
CA VAL A 180 7.78 2.82 -22.60
C VAL A 180 9.29 2.71 -22.80
N VAL A 181 10.06 3.40 -21.96
CA VAL A 181 11.54 3.34 -21.99
C VAL A 181 12.04 1.92 -21.73
N LEU A 182 11.48 1.23 -20.72
CA LEU A 182 11.82 -0.16 -20.40
C LEU A 182 11.52 -1.09 -21.58
N ASN A 183 10.34 -0.98 -22.19
CA ASN A 183 9.97 -1.80 -23.36
C ASN A 183 10.95 -1.59 -24.53
N ARG A 184 11.30 -0.33 -24.83
CA ARG A 184 12.29 -0.04 -25.89
C ARG A 184 13.67 -0.62 -25.57
N LYS A 185 14.11 -0.50 -24.31
CA LYS A 185 15.40 -1.03 -23.85
C LYS A 185 15.45 -2.56 -23.97
N LEU A 186 14.43 -3.26 -23.49
CA LEU A 186 14.33 -4.72 -23.59
C LEU A 186 14.29 -5.19 -25.04
N ARG A 187 13.50 -4.52 -25.91
CA ARG A 187 13.46 -4.81 -27.34
C ARG A 187 14.81 -4.65 -28.04
N ALA A 188 15.58 -3.63 -27.67
CA ALA A 188 16.93 -3.43 -28.21
C ALA A 188 17.88 -4.58 -27.84
N GLN A 189 17.59 -5.30 -26.75
CA GLN A 189 18.31 -6.51 -26.31
C GLN A 189 17.72 -7.81 -26.91
N GLY A 190 16.70 -7.72 -27.76
CA GLY A 190 16.00 -8.89 -28.31
C GLY A 190 14.96 -9.50 -27.36
N VAL A 191 14.70 -8.89 -26.21
CA VAL A 191 13.77 -9.37 -25.18
C VAL A 191 12.40 -8.76 -25.40
N ARG A 192 11.36 -9.58 -25.45
CA ARG A 192 9.97 -9.14 -25.57
C ARG A 192 9.39 -8.84 -24.19
N PHE A 193 8.77 -7.68 -24.03
CA PHE A 193 8.10 -7.29 -22.79
C PHE A 193 6.59 -7.42 -22.93
N TYR A 194 5.93 -8.03 -21.92
CA TYR A 194 4.49 -8.21 -21.88
C TYR A 194 3.92 -7.81 -20.52
N LEU A 195 2.88 -7.00 -20.52
CA LEU A 195 2.03 -6.69 -19.36
C LEU A 195 0.71 -7.42 -19.52
N THR A 196 0.37 -8.31 -18.59
CA THR A 196 -0.76 -9.23 -18.69
C THR A 196 -1.68 -9.14 -17.49
N GLU A 197 -2.89 -9.72 -17.58
CA GLU A 197 -3.88 -9.84 -16.49
C GLU A 197 -4.31 -8.50 -15.86
N HIS A 198 -3.96 -7.37 -16.46
CA HIS A 198 -4.29 -6.05 -15.94
C HIS A 198 -5.76 -5.71 -16.15
N ILE A 199 -6.31 -4.81 -15.33
CA ILE A 199 -7.68 -4.30 -15.44
C ILE A 199 -7.81 -3.28 -16.59
N GLY A 200 -9.03 -3.09 -17.10
CA GLY A 200 -9.31 -2.14 -18.20
C GLY A 200 -8.88 -0.71 -17.90
N GLU A 201 -9.00 -0.26 -16.67
CA GLU A 201 -8.56 1.05 -16.18
C GLU A 201 -7.08 1.35 -16.53
N VAL A 202 -6.20 0.36 -16.42
CA VAL A 202 -4.78 0.50 -16.78
C VAL A 202 -4.61 0.77 -18.28
N ASN A 203 -5.41 0.13 -19.15
CA ASN A 203 -5.39 0.42 -20.59
C ASN A 203 -5.83 1.84 -20.90
N ASP A 204 -6.87 2.31 -20.21
CA ASP A 204 -7.38 3.67 -20.40
C ASP A 204 -6.37 4.71 -19.95
N GLN A 205 -5.67 4.45 -18.84
CA GLN A 205 -4.57 5.29 -18.35
C GLN A 205 -3.37 5.29 -19.32
N LEU A 206 -2.97 4.11 -19.83
CA LEU A 206 -1.90 4.01 -20.84
C LEU A 206 -2.20 4.82 -22.10
N ARG A 207 -3.46 4.83 -22.55
CA ARG A 207 -3.89 5.65 -23.69
C ARG A 207 -3.91 7.13 -23.36
N HIS A 208 -4.44 7.47 -22.18
CA HIS A 208 -4.57 8.86 -21.74
C HIS A 208 -3.21 9.54 -21.53
N PHE A 209 -2.21 8.80 -21.08
CA PHE A 209 -0.85 9.30 -20.82
C PHE A 209 0.11 9.07 -22.01
N GLU A 210 -0.42 8.97 -23.22
CA GLU A 210 0.37 8.84 -24.46
C GLU A 210 1.31 7.63 -24.52
N ALA A 211 1.09 6.63 -23.65
CA ALA A 211 1.82 5.36 -23.65
C ALA A 211 1.17 4.28 -24.56
N GLY A 212 0.35 4.71 -25.53
CA GLY A 212 -0.34 3.83 -26.50
C GLY A 212 0.61 2.95 -27.31
N GLU A 213 1.87 3.36 -27.47
CA GLU A 213 2.93 2.54 -28.08
C GLU A 213 3.04 1.15 -27.44
N LEU A 214 2.82 1.02 -26.12
CA LEU A 214 2.84 -0.28 -25.43
C LEU A 214 1.70 -1.19 -25.89
N ILE A 215 0.53 -0.60 -26.17
CA ILE A 215 -0.65 -1.33 -26.65
C ILE A 215 -0.45 -1.73 -28.13
N GLU A 216 -0.05 -0.77 -28.98
CA GLU A 216 0.18 -0.96 -30.42
C GLU A 216 1.32 -1.94 -30.68
N SER A 217 2.36 -1.90 -29.86
CA SER A 217 3.48 -2.83 -29.95
C SER A 217 3.15 -4.27 -29.55
N GLY A 218 1.92 -4.52 -29.06
CA GLY A 218 1.50 -5.83 -28.58
C GLY A 218 2.11 -6.23 -27.23
N ALA A 219 2.70 -5.27 -26.51
CA ALA A 219 3.24 -5.51 -25.18
C ALA A 219 2.14 -5.72 -24.12
N VAL A 220 0.93 -5.24 -24.39
CA VAL A 220 -0.22 -5.37 -23.48
C VAL A 220 -1.10 -6.54 -23.94
N ARG A 221 -1.26 -7.57 -23.10
CA ARG A 221 -1.98 -8.81 -23.40
C ARG A 221 -2.96 -9.18 -22.28
N ARG A 222 -4.02 -9.92 -22.63
CA ARG A 222 -5.08 -10.29 -21.67
C ARG A 222 -4.66 -11.40 -20.70
N THR A 223 -3.93 -12.40 -21.16
CA THR A 223 -3.65 -13.60 -20.34
C THR A 223 -2.19 -14.04 -20.41
N ILE A 224 -1.68 -14.55 -19.28
CA ILE A 224 -0.34 -15.12 -19.18
C ILE A 224 -0.28 -16.48 -19.89
N GLN A 225 -1.34 -17.28 -19.76
CA GLN A 225 -1.37 -18.66 -20.30
C GLN A 225 -1.20 -18.68 -21.82
N GLY A 226 -1.83 -17.73 -22.54
CA GLY A 226 -1.68 -17.63 -23.99
C GLY A 226 -0.25 -17.33 -24.45
N LEU A 227 0.54 -16.63 -23.62
CA LEU A 227 1.92 -16.30 -23.93
C LEU A 227 2.89 -17.42 -23.59
N SER A 228 2.69 -18.12 -22.46
CA SER A 228 3.56 -19.22 -22.05
C SER A 228 3.45 -20.44 -22.98
N LEU A 229 2.25 -20.72 -23.54
CA LEU A 229 2.03 -21.83 -24.46
C LEU A 229 2.62 -21.55 -25.86
N ILE A 230 2.61 -20.31 -26.33
CA ILE A 230 3.18 -19.94 -27.63
C ILE A 230 4.71 -20.06 -27.64
N HIS A 231 5.37 -19.86 -26.49
CA HIS A 231 6.84 -19.87 -26.40
C HIS A 231 7.46 -21.21 -25.96
N ILE A 232 6.64 -22.15 -25.49
CA ILE A 232 7.10 -23.52 -25.16
C ILE A 232 7.01 -24.44 -26.40
N SER A 233 6.27 -24.02 -27.45
CA SER A 233 6.03 -24.82 -28.65
C SER A 233 6.90 -24.44 -29.88
N GLU A 234 7.76 -23.43 -29.76
CA GLU A 234 8.81 -23.08 -30.71
C GLU A 234 10.21 -23.31 -30.10
#